data_c0d635da95cb5d2ab08f23b967519615
#
_entry.id   c0d635da95cb5d2ab08f23b967519615
#
_cell.length_a   1.000
_cell.length_b   1.000
_cell.length_c   1.000
_cell.angle_alpha   90.00
_cell.angle_beta   90.00
_cell.angle_gamma   90.00
#
_symmetry.space_group_name_H-M   'P 1'
#
loop_
_entity.id
_entity.type
_entity.pdbx_description
1 polymer ?
#
loop_
_entity_poly.entity_id
_entity_poly.type
_entity_poly.pdbx_seq_one_letter_code
_entity_poly.pdbx_strand_id
1 'polypeptide(L)'
;TKERPRNHIWSFSNAGDARSVVLRRLRNNALKAIEDGTTEREKLCLMEWSAEPDRSIFDPDGWYEANPSLGWGNATEEDMAALARAALDPEADEADESSFRTEYLCQWVSSLEPGKFNSAQWDALAAPLEGLPEGVEVHVGVDLSLEARQAHIAVAFKRDDGYWHVEVVASRAGFACVPEWLNARRGTWFNGVVGLQSTGNAPATALVPLLTEAGIEVAEWRSAAMTGSVLAYTAAVRDGVIRHPGRDPDLDVPTVLEASALGVKDRKLGDVALWDRERSTGDAAPFIATNIAWWMGHRIEDRFVSAYADDDWDEDLPDDDSAVLEEIGEDDGGLLIV
;
A
#
# COMPACT_ATOMS: atom_id res chain seq x y z
N THR A 1 33.97 25.25 2.93
CA THR A 1 35.06 26.16 3.30
C THR A 1 36.28 25.34 3.71
N LYS A 2 37.42 25.53 3.03
CA LYS A 2 38.66 24.78 3.26
C LYS A 2 39.30 24.97 4.66
N GLU A 3 38.72 25.81 5.47
CA GLU A 3 39.29 26.22 6.76
C GLU A 3 38.70 25.55 8.01
N ARG A 4 37.73 24.67 7.83
CA ARG A 4 37.19 23.87 8.97
C ARG A 4 37.29 22.38 8.66
N PRO A 5 38.47 21.75 8.73
CA PRO A 5 38.71 20.37 8.33
C PRO A 5 38.11 19.32 9.27
N ARG A 6 37.36 19.72 10.32
CA ARG A 6 36.83 18.81 11.36
C ARG A 6 35.39 19.11 11.72
N ASN A 7 34.54 19.36 10.72
CA ASN A 7 33.10 19.41 10.98
C ASN A 7 32.57 17.97 11.13
N HIS A 8 32.01 17.68 12.30
CA HIS A 8 31.32 16.44 12.57
C HIS A 8 29.82 16.70 12.65
N ILE A 9 29.02 15.82 12.07
CA ILE A 9 27.57 15.80 12.22
C ILE A 9 27.29 14.56 13.06
N TRP A 10 26.64 14.74 14.20
CA TRP A 10 26.16 13.67 15.05
C TRP A 10 24.66 13.53 14.85
N SER A 11 24.21 12.30 14.57
CA SER A 11 22.80 11.96 14.46
C SER A 11 22.49 10.89 15.49
N PHE A 12 21.44 11.10 16.24
CA PHE A 12 20.92 10.15 17.23
C PHE A 12 19.51 9.76 16.78
N SER A 13 19.21 8.48 16.76
CA SER A 13 17.93 7.96 16.36
C SER A 13 17.73 6.57 16.93
N ASN A 14 16.50 6.21 17.23
CA ASN A 14 16.11 4.82 17.38
C ASN A 14 16.10 4.14 16.00
N ALA A 15 15.86 2.86 15.95
CA ALA A 15 15.60 2.15 14.70
C ALA A 15 14.36 2.76 14.01
N GLY A 16 14.23 2.50 12.73
CA GLY A 16 13.14 3.01 11.94
C GLY A 16 12.26 1.92 11.37
N ASP A 17 11.32 2.36 10.55
CA ASP A 17 10.45 1.51 9.75
C ASP A 17 10.79 1.61 8.25
N ALA A 18 9.91 1.09 7.37
CA ALA A 18 10.09 1.16 5.92
C ALA A 18 10.21 2.59 5.37
N ARG A 19 9.69 3.61 6.07
CA ARG A 19 9.76 5.03 5.67
C ARG A 19 11.12 5.65 5.96
N SER A 20 11.89 5.06 6.85
CA SER A 20 13.20 5.57 7.29
C SER A 20 14.30 5.28 6.26
N VAL A 21 14.06 5.59 4.99
CA VAL A 21 14.91 5.24 3.84
C VAL A 21 16.33 5.78 3.97
N VAL A 22 16.48 7.04 4.39
CA VAL A 22 17.80 7.67 4.51
C VAL A 22 18.61 7.03 5.63
N LEU A 23 18.00 6.83 6.79
CA LEU A 23 18.66 6.22 7.95
C LEU A 23 19.05 4.77 7.64
N ARG A 24 18.15 3.99 7.05
CA ARG A 24 18.42 2.61 6.63
C ARG A 24 19.58 2.53 5.65
N ARG A 25 19.60 3.41 4.64
CA ARG A 25 20.71 3.45 3.67
C ARG A 25 22.05 3.80 4.33
N LEU A 26 22.07 4.75 5.25
CA LEU A 26 23.31 5.08 5.99
C LEU A 26 23.79 3.91 6.82
N ARG A 27 22.88 3.23 7.53
CA ARG A 27 23.19 2.03 8.31
C ARG A 27 23.73 0.91 7.43
N ASN A 28 23.04 0.56 6.34
CA ASN A 28 23.45 -0.52 5.46
C ASN A 28 24.81 -0.24 4.81
N ASN A 29 25.08 1.00 4.41
CA ASN A 29 26.41 1.39 3.90
C ASN A 29 27.50 1.19 4.96
N ALA A 30 27.22 1.54 6.22
CA ALA A 30 28.18 1.35 7.31
C ALA A 30 28.42 -0.14 7.58
N LEU A 31 27.37 -0.95 7.66
CA LEU A 31 27.48 -2.41 7.87
C LEU A 31 28.25 -3.08 6.71
N LYS A 32 27.95 -2.69 5.47
CA LYS A 32 28.70 -3.19 4.32
C LYS A 32 30.16 -2.81 4.35
N ALA A 33 30.50 -1.58 4.74
CA ALA A 33 31.89 -1.19 4.88
C ALA A 33 32.63 -1.97 5.98
N ILE A 34 31.94 -2.38 7.04
CA ILE A 34 32.47 -3.25 8.09
C ILE A 34 32.73 -4.65 7.52
N GLU A 35 31.75 -5.21 6.81
CA GLU A 35 31.84 -6.54 6.18
C GLU A 35 32.98 -6.61 5.13
N ASP A 36 33.07 -5.59 4.28
CA ASP A 36 34.09 -5.48 3.22
C ASP A 36 35.49 -5.09 3.77
N GLY A 37 35.61 -4.76 5.05
CA GLY A 37 36.86 -4.30 5.66
C GLY A 37 37.35 -2.95 5.11
N THR A 38 36.44 -2.09 4.63
CA THR A 38 36.76 -0.79 4.01
C THR A 38 36.50 0.41 4.88
N THR A 39 36.25 0.21 6.17
CA THR A 39 35.87 1.24 7.15
C THR A 39 36.83 2.43 7.23
N GLU A 40 38.14 2.23 7.00
CA GLU A 40 39.13 3.31 6.97
C GLU A 40 38.90 4.35 5.88
N ARG A 41 38.16 3.97 4.81
CA ARG A 41 37.88 4.86 3.66
C ARG A 41 36.57 5.62 3.86
N GLU A 42 35.74 5.17 4.79
CA GLU A 42 34.44 5.77 5.06
C GLU A 42 34.59 6.99 5.97
N LYS A 43 33.72 7.99 5.74
CA LYS A 43 33.60 9.16 6.62
C LYS A 43 32.39 9.06 7.53
N LEU A 44 31.88 7.85 7.72
CA LEU A 44 30.73 7.51 8.53
C LEU A 44 31.19 6.63 9.71
N CYS A 45 30.78 7.00 10.92
CA CYS A 45 30.91 6.17 12.09
C CYS A 45 29.52 5.74 12.54
N LEU A 46 29.29 4.44 12.67
CA LEU A 46 28.05 3.87 13.21
C LEU A 46 28.35 3.32 14.60
N MET A 47 27.56 3.74 15.56
CA MET A 47 27.47 3.13 16.89
C MET A 47 26.03 2.70 17.07
N GLU A 48 25.80 1.40 17.20
CA GLU A 48 24.46 0.81 17.29
C GLU A 48 24.38 -0.10 18.52
N TRP A 49 23.33 0.07 19.27
CA TRP A 49 22.88 -0.83 20.33
C TRP A 49 21.49 -1.29 19.96
N SER A 50 21.37 -2.54 19.59
CA SER A 50 20.10 -3.14 19.14
C SER A 50 20.04 -4.60 19.56
N ALA A 51 18.85 -5.08 19.89
CA ALA A 51 18.63 -6.50 20.05
C ALA A 51 18.72 -7.22 18.68
N GLU A 52 19.12 -8.48 18.69
CA GLU A 52 19.11 -9.30 17.48
C GLU A 52 17.73 -9.28 16.79
N PRO A 53 17.70 -9.33 15.45
CA PRO A 53 16.45 -9.49 14.72
C PRO A 53 15.65 -10.69 15.26
N ASP A 54 14.33 -10.58 15.28
CA ASP A 54 13.40 -11.63 15.69
C ASP A 54 13.51 -12.12 17.15
N ARG A 55 14.37 -11.50 17.96
CA ARG A 55 14.42 -11.77 19.39
C ARG A 55 13.08 -11.48 20.05
N SER A 56 12.66 -12.34 20.99
CA SER A 56 11.43 -12.12 21.75
C SER A 56 11.46 -10.79 22.50
N ILE A 57 10.35 -10.06 22.51
CA ILE A 57 10.22 -8.82 23.30
C ILE A 57 10.29 -9.08 24.83
N PHE A 58 10.17 -10.33 25.26
CA PHE A 58 10.29 -10.75 26.67
C PHE A 58 11.68 -11.29 27.03
N ASP A 59 12.63 -11.25 26.08
CA ASP A 59 13.98 -11.74 26.35
C ASP A 59 14.84 -10.64 27.03
N PRO A 60 15.25 -10.82 28.30
CA PRO A 60 16.07 -9.84 29.00
C PRO A 60 17.41 -9.56 28.32
N ASP A 61 18.02 -10.55 27.68
CA ASP A 61 19.30 -10.36 27.00
C ASP A 61 19.15 -9.31 25.88
N GLY A 62 18.03 -9.33 25.14
CA GLY A 62 17.72 -8.32 24.12
C GLY A 62 17.52 -6.92 24.72
N TRP A 63 16.96 -6.82 25.92
CA TRP A 63 16.83 -5.55 26.60
C TRP A 63 18.18 -4.93 26.94
N TYR A 64 19.15 -5.74 27.43
CA TYR A 64 20.49 -5.29 27.71
C TYR A 64 21.33 -4.96 26.47
N GLU A 65 21.16 -5.72 25.38
CA GLU A 65 21.80 -5.45 24.09
C GLU A 65 21.41 -4.07 23.56
N ALA A 66 20.11 -3.74 23.62
CA ALA A 66 19.59 -2.48 23.11
C ALA A 66 19.78 -1.31 24.10
N ASN A 67 19.85 -1.58 25.40
CA ASN A 67 19.91 -0.56 26.45
C ASN A 67 21.09 -0.78 27.40
N PRO A 68 22.29 -0.35 27.03
CA PRO A 68 23.49 -0.55 27.84
C PRO A 68 23.43 0.07 29.24
N SER A 69 22.51 1.01 29.46
CA SER A 69 22.28 1.66 30.77
C SER A 69 21.24 0.96 31.65
N LEU A 70 20.60 -0.10 31.14
CA LEU A 70 19.60 -0.84 31.92
C LEU A 70 20.19 -1.40 33.20
N GLY A 71 19.51 -1.18 34.32
CA GLY A 71 19.98 -1.58 35.66
C GLY A 71 20.98 -0.62 36.32
N TRP A 72 21.48 0.40 35.61
CA TRP A 72 22.41 1.41 36.16
C TRP A 72 21.75 2.76 36.45
N GLY A 73 20.51 2.95 36.03
CA GLY A 73 19.73 4.17 36.21
C GLY A 73 18.34 3.89 36.79
N ASN A 74 17.36 4.63 36.31
CA ASN A 74 15.98 4.49 36.77
C ASN A 74 15.19 3.38 36.03
N ALA A 75 15.72 2.85 34.93
CA ALA A 75 15.08 1.78 34.18
C ALA A 75 15.52 0.42 34.73
N THR A 76 14.57 -0.45 35.00
CA THR A 76 14.78 -1.80 35.55
C THR A 76 14.23 -2.87 34.58
N GLU A 77 14.63 -4.14 34.79
CA GLU A 77 14.03 -5.25 34.05
C GLU A 77 12.51 -5.38 34.29
N GLU A 78 12.05 -5.01 35.51
CA GLU A 78 10.63 -5.04 35.83
C GLU A 78 9.85 -4.03 35.01
N ASP A 79 10.40 -2.82 34.78
CA ASP A 79 9.83 -1.79 33.93
C ASP A 79 9.77 -2.28 32.49
N MET A 80 10.85 -2.88 31.96
CA MET A 80 10.90 -3.42 30.61
C MET A 80 9.88 -4.55 30.43
N ALA A 81 9.77 -5.44 31.40
CA ALA A 81 8.78 -6.52 31.36
C ALA A 81 7.33 -6.00 31.41
N ALA A 82 7.09 -4.91 32.15
CA ALA A 82 5.77 -4.28 32.21
C ALA A 82 5.42 -3.63 30.84
N LEU A 83 6.35 -2.92 30.23
CA LEU A 83 6.18 -2.31 28.91
C LEU A 83 5.98 -3.37 27.81
N ALA A 84 6.75 -4.47 27.85
CA ALA A 84 6.58 -5.57 26.91
C ALA A 84 5.20 -6.24 27.02
N ARG A 85 4.66 -6.39 28.24
CA ARG A 85 3.30 -6.89 28.43
C ARG A 85 2.26 -5.93 27.91
N ALA A 86 2.41 -4.63 28.18
CA ALA A 86 1.49 -3.60 27.68
C ALA A 86 1.47 -3.54 26.14
N ALA A 87 2.64 -3.74 25.51
CA ALA A 87 2.74 -3.75 24.04
C ALA A 87 1.94 -4.87 23.36
N LEU A 88 1.59 -5.94 24.06
CA LEU A 88 0.77 -7.05 23.56
C LEU A 88 -0.66 -7.06 24.09
N ASP A 89 -1.03 -6.13 24.95
CA ASP A 89 -2.38 -6.08 25.52
C ASP A 89 -3.37 -5.52 24.50
N PRO A 90 -4.30 -6.33 23.97
CA PRO A 90 -5.23 -5.89 22.94
C PRO A 90 -6.25 -4.85 23.42
N GLU A 91 -6.36 -4.65 24.75
CA GLU A 91 -7.26 -3.67 25.36
C GLU A 91 -6.54 -2.36 25.73
N ALA A 92 -5.21 -2.31 25.59
CA ALA A 92 -4.46 -1.10 25.84
C ALA A 92 -4.56 -0.13 24.66
N ASP A 93 -4.79 1.15 24.93
CA ASP A 93 -4.86 2.20 23.90
C ASP A 93 -3.53 2.36 23.12
N GLU A 94 -2.42 1.88 23.67
CA GLU A 94 -1.06 1.98 23.13
C GLU A 94 -0.44 0.60 22.87
N ALA A 95 -1.24 -0.45 22.73
CA ALA A 95 -0.73 -1.79 22.41
C ALA A 95 -0.09 -1.80 21.02
N ASP A 96 1.23 -1.72 20.97
CA ASP A 96 2.00 -1.75 19.74
C ASP A 96 3.36 -2.40 19.94
N GLU A 97 3.42 -3.68 19.60
CA GLU A 97 4.68 -4.44 19.60
C GLU A 97 5.73 -3.79 18.69
N SER A 98 5.33 -3.18 17.57
CA SER A 98 6.25 -2.52 16.66
C SER A 98 6.90 -1.30 17.28
N SER A 99 6.16 -0.51 18.04
CA SER A 99 6.70 0.61 18.83
C SER A 99 7.67 0.10 19.91
N PHE A 100 7.31 -0.93 20.65
CA PHE A 100 8.22 -1.52 21.63
C PHE A 100 9.52 -1.99 20.98
N ARG A 101 9.44 -2.70 19.87
CA ARG A 101 10.62 -3.16 19.11
C ARG A 101 11.49 -2.01 18.64
N THR A 102 10.90 -0.93 18.15
CA THR A 102 11.64 0.23 17.66
C THR A 102 12.25 1.06 18.78
N GLU A 103 11.46 1.37 19.82
CA GLU A 103 11.84 2.32 20.87
C GLU A 103 12.74 1.69 21.95
N TYR A 104 12.48 0.43 22.30
CA TYR A 104 13.16 -0.22 23.43
C TYR A 104 14.17 -1.30 23.01
N LEU A 105 13.98 -1.92 21.83
CA LEU A 105 14.88 -2.94 21.30
C LEU A 105 15.75 -2.43 20.14
N CYS A 106 15.52 -1.21 19.66
CA CYS A 106 16.17 -0.64 18.47
C CYS A 106 16.15 -1.59 17.26
N GLN A 107 15.10 -2.41 17.16
CA GLN A 107 14.87 -3.31 16.03
C GLN A 107 14.18 -2.58 14.89
N TRP A 108 14.62 -2.86 13.68
CA TRP A 108 13.97 -2.36 12.47
C TRP A 108 12.68 -3.14 12.22
N VAL A 109 11.59 -2.40 12.06
CA VAL A 109 10.26 -2.96 11.79
C VAL A 109 9.80 -2.58 10.38
N SER A 110 8.87 -3.36 9.83
CA SER A 110 8.28 -3.04 8.52
C SER A 110 7.38 -1.81 8.60
N SER A 111 6.65 -1.66 9.69
CA SER A 111 5.82 -0.49 10.00
C SER A 111 5.68 -0.32 11.50
N LEU A 112 5.64 0.93 11.98
CA LEU A 112 5.33 1.25 13.38
C LEU A 112 3.84 1.06 13.69
N GLU A 113 3.00 1.31 12.71
CA GLU A 113 1.57 1.03 12.78
C GLU A 113 1.24 -0.07 11.79
N PRO A 114 0.77 -1.23 12.23
CA PRO A 114 0.44 -2.32 11.33
C PRO A 114 -0.62 -1.88 10.31
N GLY A 115 -0.34 -2.13 9.05
CA GLY A 115 -1.31 -1.98 7.98
C GLY A 115 -2.32 -3.13 7.98
N LYS A 116 -3.09 -3.20 6.91
CA LYS A 116 -4.10 -4.26 6.70
C LYS A 116 -3.49 -5.66 6.59
N PHE A 117 -2.24 -5.76 6.14
CA PHE A 117 -1.55 -7.03 5.89
C PHE A 117 -0.23 -7.06 6.65
N ASN A 118 0.14 -8.23 7.17
CA ASN A 118 1.44 -8.44 7.79
C ASN A 118 2.49 -8.93 6.76
N SER A 119 3.77 -8.83 7.12
CA SER A 119 4.86 -9.20 6.22
C SER A 119 4.83 -10.67 5.83
N ALA A 120 4.54 -11.58 6.76
CA ALA A 120 4.50 -13.01 6.47
C ALA A 120 3.40 -13.37 5.44
N GLN A 121 2.23 -12.74 5.54
CA GLN A 121 1.17 -12.90 4.55
C GLN A 121 1.59 -12.36 3.19
N TRP A 122 2.24 -11.19 3.16
CA TRP A 122 2.69 -10.57 1.92
C TRP A 122 3.82 -11.37 1.26
N ASP A 123 4.84 -11.73 2.01
CA ASP A 123 5.98 -12.50 1.53
C ASP A 123 5.58 -13.87 0.94
N ALA A 124 4.55 -14.51 1.51
CA ALA A 124 4.00 -15.76 0.99
C ALA A 124 3.38 -15.65 -0.41
N LEU A 125 3.08 -14.44 -0.88
CA LEU A 125 2.54 -14.17 -2.21
C LEU A 125 3.64 -13.91 -3.25
N ALA A 126 4.89 -13.82 -2.84
CA ALA A 126 6.01 -13.56 -3.73
C ALA A 126 6.20 -14.70 -4.73
N ALA A 127 6.13 -14.37 -6.02
CA ALA A 127 6.32 -15.32 -7.12
C ALA A 127 6.86 -14.54 -8.34
N PRO A 128 8.18 -14.34 -8.40
CA PRO A 128 8.81 -13.60 -9.49
C PRO A 128 8.53 -14.25 -10.84
N LEU A 129 8.52 -13.45 -11.89
CA LEU A 129 8.35 -13.89 -13.28
C LEU A 129 9.53 -13.43 -14.12
N GLU A 130 9.97 -14.27 -15.03
CA GLU A 130 10.98 -13.93 -16.03
C GLU A 130 10.33 -13.29 -17.27
N GLY A 131 9.71 -12.11 -17.07
CA GLY A 131 9.05 -11.36 -18.15
C GLY A 131 7.56 -11.58 -18.25
N LEU A 132 6.94 -10.86 -19.17
CA LEU A 132 5.50 -10.93 -19.42
C LEU A 132 5.18 -12.16 -20.29
N PRO A 133 4.19 -13.01 -19.88
CA PRO A 133 3.75 -14.13 -20.72
C PRO A 133 3.24 -13.68 -22.08
N GLU A 134 3.46 -14.48 -23.12
CA GLU A 134 3.05 -14.14 -24.48
C GLU A 134 1.52 -14.15 -24.61
N GLY A 135 0.96 -13.10 -25.24
CA GLY A 135 -0.47 -13.01 -25.51
C GLY A 135 -1.35 -12.71 -24.30
N VAL A 136 -0.76 -12.44 -23.14
CA VAL A 136 -1.54 -12.10 -21.94
C VAL A 136 -2.17 -10.71 -22.05
N GLU A 137 -3.42 -10.58 -21.62
CA GLU A 137 -4.09 -9.28 -21.51
C GLU A 137 -3.61 -8.57 -20.22
N VAL A 138 -3.03 -7.38 -20.39
CA VAL A 138 -2.51 -6.56 -19.30
C VAL A 138 -3.46 -5.44 -18.97
N HIS A 139 -3.88 -5.37 -17.72
CA HIS A 139 -4.71 -4.30 -17.19
C HIS A 139 -3.85 -3.30 -16.43
N VAL A 140 -4.09 -2.01 -16.66
CA VAL A 140 -3.26 -0.93 -16.11
C VAL A 140 -4.06 -0.10 -15.11
N GLY A 141 -3.52 0.06 -13.92
CA GLY A 141 -4.04 0.96 -12.89
C GLY A 141 -3.05 2.08 -12.59
N VAL A 142 -3.54 3.28 -12.39
CA VAL A 142 -2.70 4.42 -12.00
C VAL A 142 -3.29 5.10 -10.79
N ASP A 143 -2.40 5.45 -9.86
CA ASP A 143 -2.77 6.28 -8.72
C ASP A 143 -1.64 7.25 -8.36
N LEU A 144 -2.00 8.32 -7.66
CA LEU A 144 -1.08 9.35 -7.22
C LEU A 144 -0.97 9.37 -5.70
N SER A 145 0.24 9.67 -5.21
CA SER A 145 0.44 9.98 -3.79
C SER A 145 -0.48 11.11 -3.34
N LEU A 146 -0.78 11.19 -2.04
CA LEU A 146 -1.76 12.13 -1.47
C LEU A 146 -1.54 13.59 -1.92
N GLU A 147 -0.28 14.02 -2.04
CA GLU A 147 0.09 15.36 -2.50
C GLU A 147 0.41 15.42 -4.01
N ALA A 148 0.09 14.38 -4.77
CA ALA A 148 0.38 14.23 -6.19
C ALA A 148 1.88 14.43 -6.55
N ARG A 149 2.78 14.19 -5.58
CA ARG A 149 4.23 14.31 -5.80
C ARG A 149 4.80 13.13 -6.59
N GLN A 150 4.13 11.98 -6.53
CA GLN A 150 4.52 10.77 -7.24
C GLN A 150 3.32 10.15 -7.93
N ALA A 151 3.56 9.59 -9.10
CA ALA A 151 2.60 8.77 -9.82
C ALA A 151 3.10 7.32 -9.83
N HIS A 152 2.20 6.38 -9.55
CA HIS A 152 2.47 4.96 -9.54
C HIS A 152 1.62 4.28 -10.61
N ILE A 153 2.30 3.56 -11.51
CA ILE A 153 1.67 2.81 -12.59
C ILE A 153 1.82 1.35 -12.26
N ALA A 154 0.71 0.66 -12.14
CA ALA A 154 0.65 -0.75 -11.84
C ALA A 154 0.00 -1.54 -12.97
N VAL A 155 0.37 -2.80 -13.07
CA VAL A 155 -0.22 -3.77 -13.98
C VAL A 155 -0.81 -4.93 -13.22
N ALA A 156 -1.83 -5.54 -13.82
CA ALA A 156 -2.38 -6.83 -13.40
C ALA A 156 -2.68 -7.68 -14.63
N PHE A 157 -2.42 -8.97 -14.53
CA PHE A 157 -2.74 -9.95 -15.57
C PHE A 157 -2.91 -11.35 -14.98
N LYS A 158 -3.62 -12.21 -15.71
CA LYS A 158 -3.80 -13.61 -15.33
C LYS A 158 -2.59 -14.41 -15.75
N ARG A 159 -2.02 -15.18 -14.82
CA ARG A 159 -0.89 -16.08 -15.05
C ARG A 159 -1.39 -17.45 -15.57
N ASP A 160 -0.53 -18.20 -16.23
CA ASP A 160 -0.83 -19.56 -16.71
C ASP A 160 -1.17 -20.54 -15.58
N ASP A 161 -0.64 -20.29 -14.37
CA ASP A 161 -0.93 -21.06 -13.16
C ASP A 161 -2.28 -20.72 -12.51
N GLY A 162 -3.05 -19.81 -13.11
CA GLY A 162 -4.38 -19.40 -12.67
C GLY A 162 -4.40 -18.30 -11.62
N TYR A 163 -3.25 -17.85 -11.12
CA TYR A 163 -3.16 -16.72 -10.20
C TYR A 163 -3.15 -15.37 -10.92
N TRP A 164 -3.46 -14.30 -10.21
CA TRP A 164 -3.29 -12.94 -10.70
C TRP A 164 -1.91 -12.42 -10.35
N HIS A 165 -1.17 -11.92 -11.34
CA HIS A 165 0.04 -11.15 -11.09
C HIS A 165 -0.30 -9.68 -10.95
N VAL A 166 0.29 -9.01 -9.94
CA VAL A 166 0.20 -7.56 -9.75
C VAL A 166 1.59 -6.99 -9.51
N GLU A 167 1.89 -5.86 -10.14
CA GLU A 167 3.20 -5.23 -10.04
C GLU A 167 3.11 -3.73 -10.24
N VAL A 168 3.92 -2.95 -9.51
CA VAL A 168 4.14 -1.53 -9.78
C VAL A 168 5.32 -1.41 -10.75
N VAL A 169 5.01 -1.21 -12.02
CA VAL A 169 6.00 -1.18 -13.11
C VAL A 169 6.69 0.18 -13.28
N ALA A 170 6.15 1.23 -12.68
CA ALA A 170 6.81 2.54 -12.65
C ALA A 170 6.32 3.40 -11.49
N SER A 171 7.29 4.11 -10.89
CA SER A 171 7.05 5.22 -9.97
C SER A 171 7.77 6.45 -10.51
N ARG A 172 7.06 7.57 -10.65
CA ARG A 172 7.57 8.79 -11.28
C ARG A 172 7.32 10.01 -10.40
N ALA A 173 8.31 10.90 -10.35
CA ALA A 173 8.13 12.20 -9.70
C ALA A 173 7.16 13.06 -10.52
N GLY A 174 6.11 13.57 -9.86
CA GLY A 174 4.99 14.24 -10.53
C GLY A 174 4.15 13.26 -11.35
N PHE A 175 3.25 13.78 -12.16
CA PHE A 175 2.31 12.94 -12.93
C PHE A 175 2.19 13.34 -14.41
N ALA A 176 2.75 14.48 -14.82
CA ALA A 176 2.63 14.97 -16.19
C ALA A 176 3.23 14.04 -17.26
N CYS A 177 4.21 13.21 -16.87
CA CYS A 177 4.86 12.26 -17.78
C CYS A 177 4.08 10.94 -17.98
N VAL A 178 3.00 10.71 -17.20
CA VAL A 178 2.26 9.43 -17.24
C VAL A 178 1.66 9.14 -18.62
N PRO A 179 0.99 10.06 -19.32
CA PRO A 179 0.42 9.78 -20.64
C PRO A 179 1.48 9.40 -21.68
N GLU A 180 2.59 10.13 -21.73
CA GLU A 180 3.71 9.82 -22.63
C GLU A 180 4.32 8.46 -22.31
N TRP A 181 4.53 8.17 -21.02
CA TRP A 181 5.07 6.90 -20.56
C TRP A 181 4.19 5.71 -20.96
N LEU A 182 2.87 5.82 -20.85
CA LEU A 182 1.90 4.81 -21.27
C LEU A 182 1.86 4.67 -22.80
N ASN A 183 1.80 5.77 -23.53
CA ASN A 183 1.75 5.75 -24.99
C ASN A 183 3.01 5.15 -25.61
N ALA A 184 4.19 5.30 -25.00
CA ALA A 184 5.41 4.65 -25.43
C ALA A 184 5.35 3.11 -25.36
N ARG A 185 4.35 2.54 -24.67
CA ARG A 185 4.10 1.09 -24.52
C ARG A 185 2.86 0.60 -25.24
N ARG A 186 2.18 1.50 -25.94
CA ARG A 186 1.05 1.15 -26.79
C ARG A 186 1.53 0.26 -27.95
N GLY A 187 0.82 -0.84 -28.16
CA GLY A 187 1.18 -1.84 -29.17
C GLY A 187 2.21 -2.88 -28.71
N THR A 188 2.75 -2.77 -27.48
CA THR A 188 3.46 -3.86 -26.81
C THR A 188 2.54 -4.58 -25.83
N TRP A 189 2.28 -4.00 -24.69
CA TRP A 189 1.39 -4.57 -23.67
C TRP A 189 0.30 -3.60 -23.19
N PHE A 190 0.38 -2.32 -23.53
CA PHE A 190 -0.63 -1.34 -23.19
C PHE A 190 -1.68 -1.24 -24.29
N ASN A 191 -2.93 -1.58 -23.96
CA ASN A 191 -4.07 -1.59 -24.90
C ASN A 191 -4.73 -0.22 -25.10
N GLY A 192 -4.29 0.82 -24.37
CA GLY A 192 -4.84 2.18 -24.49
C GLY A 192 -5.89 2.53 -23.44
N VAL A 193 -6.18 1.63 -22.50
CA VAL A 193 -7.13 1.85 -21.41
C VAL A 193 -6.42 1.83 -20.07
N VAL A 194 -6.72 2.78 -19.20
CA VAL A 194 -6.16 2.88 -17.85
C VAL A 194 -7.26 3.06 -16.81
N GLY A 195 -7.18 2.28 -15.74
CA GLY A 195 -8.04 2.46 -14.57
C GLY A 195 -7.50 3.52 -13.64
N LEU A 196 -8.35 4.39 -13.13
CA LEU A 196 -8.02 5.31 -12.06
C LEU A 196 -9.28 5.82 -11.33
N GLN A 197 -9.08 6.35 -10.13
CA GLN A 197 -10.15 7.05 -9.43
C GLN A 197 -10.38 8.43 -10.07
N SER A 198 -11.48 8.57 -10.81
CA SER A 198 -11.81 9.76 -11.61
C SER A 198 -12.70 10.76 -10.88
N THR A 199 -13.11 10.48 -9.64
CA THR A 199 -14.11 11.29 -8.91
C THR A 199 -13.70 11.53 -7.46
N GLY A 200 -14.33 12.51 -6.86
CA GLY A 200 -14.05 12.94 -5.49
C GLY A 200 -12.74 13.72 -5.38
N ASN A 201 -12.16 13.73 -4.18
CA ASN A 201 -10.92 14.45 -3.89
C ASN A 201 -9.67 13.58 -4.14
N ALA A 202 -9.77 12.53 -4.98
CA ALA A 202 -8.63 11.69 -5.28
C ALA A 202 -7.59 12.46 -6.10
N PRO A 203 -6.31 12.43 -5.73
CA PRO A 203 -5.26 13.11 -6.49
C PRO A 203 -5.21 12.69 -7.96
N ALA A 204 -5.54 11.43 -8.27
CA ALA A 204 -5.53 10.87 -9.62
C ALA A 204 -6.53 11.55 -10.57
N THR A 205 -7.53 12.29 -10.08
CA THR A 205 -8.45 13.07 -10.93
C THR A 205 -7.71 14.10 -11.80
N ALA A 206 -6.57 14.59 -11.33
CA ALA A 206 -5.74 15.54 -12.07
C ALA A 206 -5.15 14.94 -13.37
N LEU A 207 -5.07 13.61 -13.48
CA LEU A 207 -4.59 12.93 -14.69
C LEU A 207 -5.64 12.85 -15.80
N VAL A 208 -6.94 12.89 -15.49
CA VAL A 208 -8.02 12.66 -16.45
C VAL A 208 -7.89 13.53 -17.70
N PRO A 209 -7.74 14.86 -17.61
CA PRO A 209 -7.62 15.70 -18.80
C PRO A 209 -6.37 15.38 -19.63
N LEU A 210 -5.24 15.08 -18.98
CA LEU A 210 -3.99 14.76 -19.68
C LEU A 210 -4.06 13.42 -20.41
N LEU A 211 -4.72 12.43 -19.84
CA LEU A 211 -4.94 11.11 -20.47
C LEU A 211 -5.88 11.25 -21.66
N THR A 212 -6.96 12.01 -21.50
CA THR A 212 -7.93 12.28 -22.59
C THR A 212 -7.26 12.98 -23.77
N GLU A 213 -6.45 14.01 -23.51
CA GLU A 213 -5.69 14.71 -24.55
C GLU A 213 -4.70 13.79 -25.27
N ALA A 214 -4.11 12.85 -24.54
CA ALA A 214 -3.19 11.84 -25.10
C ALA A 214 -3.88 10.67 -25.81
N GLY A 215 -5.22 10.67 -25.91
CA GLY A 215 -6.00 9.61 -26.54
C GLY A 215 -5.99 8.29 -25.74
N ILE A 216 -5.87 8.37 -24.43
CA ILE A 216 -5.94 7.23 -23.51
C ILE A 216 -7.32 7.20 -22.88
N GLU A 217 -7.99 6.06 -22.98
CA GLU A 217 -9.31 5.84 -22.37
C GLU A 217 -9.17 5.63 -20.86
N VAL A 218 -10.06 6.25 -20.09
CA VAL A 218 -10.09 6.13 -18.63
C VAL A 218 -11.24 5.22 -18.20
N ALA A 219 -10.90 4.09 -17.60
CA ALA A 219 -11.85 3.24 -16.90
C ALA A 219 -12.05 3.81 -15.48
N GLU A 220 -13.23 4.32 -15.21
CA GLU A 220 -13.52 5.03 -13.96
C GLU A 220 -13.74 4.07 -12.78
N TRP A 221 -12.80 4.08 -11.86
CA TRP A 221 -12.90 3.37 -10.59
C TRP A 221 -13.59 4.25 -9.54
N ARG A 222 -14.91 4.07 -9.38
CA ARG A 222 -15.75 4.92 -8.52
C ARG A 222 -16.92 4.17 -7.87
N SER A 223 -17.50 4.74 -6.84
CA SER A 223 -18.72 4.27 -6.19
C SER A 223 -18.69 2.76 -5.85
N ALA A 224 -19.66 2.00 -6.31
CA ALA A 224 -19.77 0.56 -6.05
C ALA A 224 -18.54 -0.24 -6.55
N ALA A 225 -17.91 0.19 -7.65
CA ALA A 225 -16.68 -0.42 -8.14
C ALA A 225 -15.53 -0.28 -7.14
N MET A 226 -15.40 0.88 -6.48
CA MET A 226 -14.38 1.08 -5.42
C MET A 226 -14.64 0.17 -4.23
N THR A 227 -15.82 0.24 -3.65
CA THR A 227 -16.15 -0.49 -2.42
C THR A 227 -16.10 -1.99 -2.61
N GLY A 228 -16.68 -2.48 -3.72
CA GLY A 228 -16.65 -3.90 -4.07
C GLY A 228 -15.24 -4.41 -4.33
N SER A 229 -14.42 -3.65 -5.07
CA SER A 229 -13.05 -4.08 -5.38
C SER A 229 -12.14 -4.06 -4.16
N VAL A 230 -12.27 -3.10 -3.24
CA VAL A 230 -11.48 -3.08 -1.99
C VAL A 230 -11.72 -4.33 -1.17
N LEU A 231 -12.99 -4.75 -1.03
CA LEU A 231 -13.35 -5.97 -0.31
C LEU A 231 -12.81 -7.21 -1.02
N ALA A 232 -13.06 -7.32 -2.33
CA ALA A 232 -12.64 -8.46 -3.15
C ALA A 232 -11.11 -8.57 -3.23
N TYR A 233 -10.40 -7.46 -3.41
CA TYR A 233 -8.93 -7.43 -3.44
C TYR A 233 -8.32 -7.81 -2.09
N THR A 234 -8.90 -7.34 -0.99
CA THR A 234 -8.50 -7.75 0.36
C THR A 234 -8.65 -9.26 0.54
N ALA A 235 -9.76 -9.85 0.08
CA ALA A 235 -9.97 -11.29 0.10
C ALA A 235 -8.96 -12.02 -0.79
N ALA A 236 -8.70 -11.52 -2.01
CA ALA A 236 -7.77 -12.12 -2.96
C ALA A 236 -6.32 -12.13 -2.44
N VAL A 237 -5.89 -11.09 -1.72
CA VAL A 237 -4.60 -11.07 -1.01
C VAL A 237 -4.58 -12.09 0.12
N ARG A 238 -5.60 -12.10 0.98
CA ARG A 238 -5.70 -13.03 2.11
C ARG A 238 -5.75 -14.49 1.67
N ASP A 239 -6.53 -14.79 0.63
CA ASP A 239 -6.77 -16.14 0.15
C ASP A 239 -5.67 -16.62 -0.82
N GLY A 240 -4.65 -15.79 -1.04
CA GLY A 240 -3.47 -16.14 -1.82
C GLY A 240 -3.73 -16.26 -3.32
N VAL A 241 -4.72 -15.56 -3.86
CA VAL A 241 -5.05 -15.55 -5.30
C VAL A 241 -4.14 -14.61 -6.09
N ILE A 242 -3.51 -13.67 -5.39
CA ILE A 242 -2.62 -12.67 -5.97
C ILE A 242 -1.16 -13.12 -5.83
N ARG A 243 -0.34 -12.75 -6.80
CA ARG A 243 1.12 -12.90 -6.80
C ARG A 243 1.78 -11.58 -7.17
N HIS A 244 2.95 -11.33 -6.61
CA HIS A 244 3.79 -10.17 -6.93
C HIS A 244 5.25 -10.62 -7.10
N PRO A 245 6.14 -9.80 -7.72
CA PRO A 245 7.51 -10.23 -8.01
C PRO A 245 8.37 -10.49 -6.77
N GLY A 246 7.94 -10.03 -5.59
CA GLY A 246 8.78 -10.12 -4.40
C GLY A 246 9.80 -8.99 -4.32
N ARG A 247 10.78 -9.16 -3.43
CA ARG A 247 11.94 -8.26 -3.29
C ARG A 247 13.00 -8.61 -4.31
N ASP A 248 13.77 -7.60 -4.70
CA ASP A 248 15.04 -7.84 -5.37
C ASP A 248 16.01 -8.50 -4.37
N PRO A 249 16.51 -9.71 -4.62
CA PRO A 249 17.38 -10.41 -3.68
C PRO A 249 18.71 -9.69 -3.43
N ASP A 250 19.13 -8.80 -4.36
CA ASP A 250 20.37 -8.04 -4.25
C ASP A 250 20.17 -6.72 -3.48
N LEU A 251 18.92 -6.34 -3.22
CA LEU A 251 18.55 -5.11 -2.53
C LEU A 251 17.78 -5.45 -1.26
N ASP A 252 18.42 -5.34 -0.10
CA ASP A 252 17.76 -5.46 1.21
C ASP A 252 16.90 -4.22 1.53
N VAL A 253 16.01 -3.87 0.59
CA VAL A 253 15.09 -2.74 0.71
C VAL A 253 13.72 -3.17 0.24
N PRO A 254 12.64 -2.89 0.99
CA PRO A 254 11.28 -3.16 0.55
C PRO A 254 10.99 -2.50 -0.80
N THR A 255 10.31 -3.20 -1.68
CA THR A 255 9.80 -2.59 -2.91
C THR A 255 8.77 -1.52 -2.58
N VAL A 256 8.53 -0.61 -3.53
CA VAL A 256 7.49 0.44 -3.37
C VAL A 256 6.12 -0.19 -3.09
N LEU A 257 5.81 -1.30 -3.75
CA LEU A 257 4.56 -2.04 -3.55
C LEU A 257 4.51 -2.69 -2.17
N GLU A 258 5.58 -3.32 -1.72
CA GLU A 258 5.66 -3.95 -0.40
C GLU A 258 5.47 -2.91 0.72
N ALA A 259 6.23 -1.81 0.68
CA ALA A 259 6.11 -0.74 1.67
C ALA A 259 4.67 -0.19 1.75
N SER A 260 4.01 -0.09 0.58
CA SER A 260 2.62 0.35 0.48
C SER A 260 1.64 -0.70 1.03
N ALA A 261 1.82 -1.98 0.69
CA ALA A 261 0.95 -3.07 1.13
C ALA A 261 0.97 -3.26 2.65
N LEU A 262 2.16 -3.17 3.25
CA LEU A 262 2.35 -3.29 4.70
C LEU A 262 1.88 -2.05 5.48
N GLY A 263 1.77 -0.90 4.81
CA GLY A 263 1.34 0.35 5.43
C GLY A 263 -0.11 0.73 5.14
N VAL A 264 -0.77 0.10 4.17
CA VAL A 264 -2.12 0.49 3.77
C VAL A 264 -3.14 0.16 4.85
N LYS A 265 -4.03 1.12 5.12
CA LYS A 265 -5.18 0.99 6.01
C LYS A 265 -6.47 1.15 5.24
N ASP A 266 -7.54 0.62 5.79
CA ASP A 266 -8.89 0.87 5.30
C ASP A 266 -9.72 1.64 6.32
N ARG A 267 -10.72 2.35 5.83
CA ARG A 267 -11.73 3.03 6.65
C ARG A 267 -13.11 2.49 6.31
N LYS A 268 -13.93 2.35 7.32
CA LYS A 268 -15.34 1.98 7.14
C LYS A 268 -16.14 3.18 6.64
N LEU A 269 -17.02 2.93 5.69
CA LEU A 269 -18.03 3.87 5.24
C LEU A 269 -19.38 3.14 5.26
N GLY A 270 -20.10 3.20 6.39
CA GLY A 270 -21.22 2.30 6.65
C GLY A 270 -20.75 0.85 6.71
N ASP A 271 -21.38 -0.01 5.91
CA ASP A 271 -21.06 -1.45 5.83
C ASP A 271 -19.92 -1.79 4.84
N VAL A 272 -19.34 -0.78 4.18
CA VAL A 272 -18.29 -0.98 3.18
C VAL A 272 -16.96 -0.39 3.64
N ALA A 273 -15.86 -0.87 3.03
CA ALA A 273 -14.52 -0.38 3.29
C ALA A 273 -13.95 0.35 2.07
N LEU A 274 -13.13 1.36 2.32
CA LEU A 274 -12.33 2.08 1.33
C LEU A 274 -10.90 2.19 1.83
N TRP A 275 -9.92 2.25 0.92
CA TRP A 275 -8.54 2.54 1.31
C TRP A 275 -8.43 3.93 1.92
N ASP A 276 -7.77 4.02 3.06
CA ASP A 276 -7.55 5.27 3.77
C ASP A 276 -6.15 5.80 3.49
N ARG A 277 -6.05 6.77 2.57
CA ARG A 277 -4.77 7.36 2.17
C ARG A 277 -4.13 8.20 3.27
N GLU A 278 -4.94 8.82 4.13
CA GLU A 278 -4.48 9.74 5.17
C GLU A 278 -3.95 8.98 6.38
N ARG A 279 -4.60 7.86 6.74
CA ARG A 279 -4.21 7.04 7.89
C ARG A 279 -3.23 5.94 7.54
N SER A 280 -3.02 5.67 6.25
CA SER A 280 -2.04 4.68 5.82
C SER A 280 -0.63 5.11 6.19
N THR A 281 0.15 4.15 6.64
CA THR A 281 1.55 4.36 7.00
C THR A 281 2.38 4.42 5.73
N GLY A 282 2.76 5.62 5.29
CA GLY A 282 3.44 5.85 4.02
C GLY A 282 2.49 6.08 2.84
N ASP A 283 2.97 5.85 1.63
CA ASP A 283 2.20 6.10 0.41
C ASP A 283 1.34 4.87 0.07
N ALA A 284 0.02 5.03 0.14
CA ALA A 284 -0.93 3.98 -0.23
C ALA A 284 -1.16 3.85 -1.74
N ALA A 285 -0.72 4.83 -2.54
CA ALA A 285 -1.01 4.88 -3.97
C ALA A 285 -0.45 3.69 -4.77
N PRO A 286 0.75 3.14 -4.49
CA PRO A 286 1.25 1.94 -5.14
C PRO A 286 0.29 0.74 -5.00
N PHE A 287 -0.19 0.49 -3.79
CA PHE A 287 -1.12 -0.61 -3.51
C PHE A 287 -2.50 -0.35 -4.13
N ILE A 288 -2.98 0.88 -4.07
CA ILE A 288 -4.25 1.27 -4.69
C ILE A 288 -4.18 1.11 -6.22
N ALA A 289 -3.07 1.49 -6.84
CA ALA A 289 -2.87 1.29 -8.28
C ALA A 289 -2.94 -0.19 -8.68
N THR A 290 -2.37 -1.11 -7.87
CA THR A 290 -2.49 -2.56 -8.12
C THR A 290 -3.91 -3.07 -7.93
N ASN A 291 -4.65 -2.57 -6.92
CA ASN A 291 -6.07 -2.90 -6.76
C ASN A 291 -6.90 -2.46 -7.97
N ILE A 292 -6.64 -1.25 -8.49
CA ILE A 292 -7.34 -0.74 -9.68
C ILE A 292 -7.03 -1.60 -10.92
N ALA A 293 -5.75 -1.93 -11.14
CA ALA A 293 -5.34 -2.78 -12.26
C ALA A 293 -6.01 -4.17 -12.18
N TRP A 294 -5.98 -4.80 -11.00
CA TRP A 294 -6.62 -6.09 -10.77
C TRP A 294 -8.13 -6.03 -10.98
N TRP A 295 -8.80 -5.00 -10.45
CA TRP A 295 -10.23 -4.81 -10.64
C TRP A 295 -10.61 -4.71 -12.11
N MET A 296 -9.83 -4.04 -12.93
CA MET A 296 -10.10 -3.93 -14.37
C MET A 296 -10.21 -5.29 -15.05
N GLY A 297 -9.31 -6.21 -14.75
CA GLY A 297 -9.33 -7.57 -15.28
C GLY A 297 -10.41 -8.44 -14.63
N HIS A 298 -10.52 -8.38 -13.32
CA HIS A 298 -11.46 -9.19 -12.56
C HIS A 298 -12.94 -8.92 -12.93
N ARG A 299 -13.30 -7.65 -13.12
CA ARG A 299 -14.67 -7.28 -13.55
C ARG A 299 -15.09 -7.84 -14.91
N ILE A 300 -14.12 -8.16 -15.77
CA ILE A 300 -14.39 -8.76 -17.09
C ILE A 300 -14.71 -10.24 -16.92
N GLU A 301 -13.99 -10.94 -16.06
CA GLU A 301 -14.28 -12.35 -15.75
C GLU A 301 -15.69 -12.53 -15.16
N ASP A 302 -16.10 -11.66 -14.22
CA ASP A 302 -17.44 -11.71 -13.61
C ASP A 302 -18.59 -11.52 -14.62
N ARG A 303 -18.37 -10.81 -15.72
CA ARG A 303 -19.38 -10.64 -16.76
C ARG A 303 -19.72 -11.92 -17.52
N PHE A 304 -18.81 -12.89 -17.54
CA PHE A 304 -19.02 -14.17 -18.22
C PHE A 304 -19.61 -15.26 -17.33
N VAL A 305 -19.76 -15.02 -16.04
CA VAL A 305 -20.24 -16.01 -15.06
C VAL A 305 -21.74 -15.83 -14.72
N SER A 306 -22.37 -14.76 -15.16
CA SER A 306 -23.81 -14.59 -14.97
C SER A 306 -24.59 -15.49 -15.93
N ALA A 307 -24.94 -16.68 -15.46
CA ALA A 307 -25.84 -17.62 -16.17
C ALA A 307 -27.29 -17.06 -16.39
N TYR A 308 -27.50 -15.80 -16.01
CA TYR A 308 -28.77 -15.09 -16.16
C TYR A 308 -28.66 -13.89 -17.12
N ALA A 309 -27.54 -13.73 -17.84
CA ALA A 309 -27.37 -12.65 -18.80
C ALA A 309 -28.03 -12.96 -20.17
N ASP A 310 -28.53 -14.15 -20.37
CA ASP A 310 -29.17 -14.60 -21.63
C ASP A 310 -30.70 -14.81 -21.53
N ASP A 311 -31.35 -14.34 -20.46
CA ASP A 311 -32.80 -14.31 -20.44
C ASP A 311 -33.31 -13.00 -21.06
N ASP A 312 -33.74 -13.08 -22.29
CA ASP A 312 -34.59 -12.12 -23.01
C ASP A 312 -35.85 -11.76 -22.18
N TRP A 313 -35.71 -10.71 -21.37
CA TRP A 313 -36.83 -10.11 -20.64
C TRP A 313 -37.37 -8.84 -21.34
N ASP A 314 -37.04 -8.64 -22.59
CA ASP A 314 -37.48 -7.46 -23.38
C ASP A 314 -38.58 -7.73 -24.41
N GLU A 315 -39.33 -8.83 -24.30
CA GLU A 315 -40.57 -9.00 -25.06
C GLU A 315 -41.74 -9.23 -24.10
N ASP A 316 -42.66 -8.28 -24.08
CA ASP A 316 -43.98 -8.23 -23.44
C ASP A 316 -44.11 -7.37 -22.17
N LEU A 317 -43.78 -6.09 -22.26
CA LEU A 317 -44.54 -5.08 -21.52
C LEU A 317 -45.60 -4.46 -22.46
N PRO A 318 -46.90 -4.63 -22.19
CA PRO A 318 -47.91 -3.95 -22.97
C PRO A 318 -47.82 -2.45 -22.76
N ASP A 319 -47.86 -1.71 -23.87
CA ASP A 319 -48.09 -0.27 -23.90
C ASP A 319 -49.42 0.03 -23.20
N ASP A 320 -49.40 0.41 -21.96
CA ASP A 320 -50.55 1.02 -21.28
C ASP A 320 -50.30 2.51 -21.08
N ASP A 321 -50.45 3.21 -22.21
CA ASP A 321 -50.77 4.62 -22.25
C ASP A 321 -52.24 4.77 -21.87
N SER A 322 -52.55 4.91 -20.62
CA SER A 322 -53.70 5.72 -20.25
C SER A 322 -53.86 5.88 -18.73
N ALA A 323 -53.78 7.10 -18.37
CA ALA A 323 -54.71 7.72 -17.46
C ALA A 323 -54.43 7.78 -15.99
N VAL A 324 -54.72 8.97 -15.67
CA VAL A 324 -55.42 9.49 -14.49
C VAL A 324 -54.48 10.08 -13.45
N LEU A 325 -54.18 11.34 -13.76
CA LEU A 325 -54.00 12.36 -12.75
C LEU A 325 -55.33 12.58 -12.01
N GLU A 326 -55.51 12.01 -10.83
CA GLU A 326 -56.50 12.51 -9.89
C GLU A 326 -55.78 13.42 -8.88
N GLU A 327 -56.28 14.64 -8.91
CA GLU A 327 -56.07 15.70 -7.89
C GLU A 327 -56.30 15.15 -6.50
N ILE A 328 -55.30 15.30 -5.61
CA ILE A 328 -55.55 15.30 -4.18
C ILE A 328 -55.21 16.71 -3.68
N GLY A 329 -56.25 17.34 -3.21
CA GLY A 329 -56.29 18.70 -2.71
C GLY A 329 -55.42 18.96 -1.50
N GLU A 330 -55.08 20.23 -1.43
CA GLU A 330 -54.55 20.87 -0.23
C GLU A 330 -55.45 20.61 0.99
N ASP A 331 -54.86 20.17 2.09
CA ASP A 331 -55.38 20.60 3.41
C ASP A 331 -54.25 20.65 4.43
N ASP A 332 -54.42 21.67 5.23
CA ASP A 332 -53.57 22.29 6.24
C ASP A 332 -53.09 21.40 7.41
N GLY A 333 -51.91 21.70 7.87
CA GLY A 333 -51.68 21.93 9.30
C GLY A 333 -51.18 20.76 10.15
N GLY A 334 -50.01 20.93 10.73
CA GLY A 334 -49.71 20.23 11.98
C GLY A 334 -48.27 19.85 12.25
N LEU A 335 -47.53 20.80 12.74
CA LEU A 335 -46.27 20.62 13.48
C LEU A 335 -46.47 19.71 14.67
N LEU A 336 -45.63 18.67 14.85
CA LEU A 336 -45.34 18.12 16.18
C LEU A 336 -43.91 17.55 16.25
N ILE A 337 -43.13 18.23 17.09
CA ILE A 337 -41.82 17.84 17.59
C ILE A 337 -42.03 16.80 18.69
N VAL A 338 -41.31 15.65 18.60
CA VAL A 338 -40.75 14.99 19.79
C VAL A 338 -39.39 14.44 19.42
#